data_ac7b3d4788764a7b29961f25e4872e59
#
_entry.id   ac7b3d4788764a7b29961f25e4872e59
#
_cell.length_a   1.000
_cell.length_b   1.000
_cell.length_c   1.000
_cell.angle_alpha   90.00
_cell.angle_beta   90.00
_cell.angle_gamma   90.00
#
_symmetry.space_group_name_H-M   'P 1'
#
loop_
_entity.id
_entity.type
_entity.pdbx_description
1 polymer ?
#
loop_
_entity_poly.entity_id
_entity_poly.type
_entity_poly.pdbx_seq_one_letter_code
_entity_poly.pdbx_strand_id
1 'polypeptide(L)'
;GTITYGNRLAADFMAVEGVDRNDLIRCAALASLQDETPEGKSTLELARRLGDNSALSDGSQFIEFTAQTRMSGVDLPNGTKIRKGASDSIEKYVKELGGKIPSDLNEKVAKISSLGGTPLTVSENNRILGVIYLKDTVKPGMAERFERLRAIGIKTIMCTGDNPLTAATIAKEAGVDGFIAECKP
;
A
#
# COMPACT_ATOMS: atom_id res chain seq x y z
N GLY A 1 4.05 -9.19 -11.03
CA GLY A 1 3.77 -10.58 -11.34
C GLY A 1 4.85 -11.31 -12.14
N THR A 2 5.64 -10.63 -12.98
CA THR A 2 6.70 -11.29 -13.78
C THR A 2 7.97 -11.48 -12.97
N ILE A 3 8.55 -10.42 -12.48
CA ILE A 3 9.78 -10.42 -11.67
C ILE A 3 9.46 -10.69 -10.21
N THR A 4 8.36 -10.18 -9.72
CA THR A 4 7.86 -10.36 -8.36
C THR A 4 6.73 -11.40 -8.33
N TYR A 5 6.36 -11.86 -7.14
CA TYR A 5 5.19 -12.74 -6.97
C TYR A 5 3.87 -12.04 -7.30
N GLY A 6 3.85 -10.71 -7.27
CA GLY A 6 2.64 -9.90 -7.47
C GLY A 6 1.70 -9.87 -6.26
N ASN A 7 2.10 -10.48 -5.17
CA ASN A 7 1.36 -10.47 -3.90
C ASN A 7 1.98 -9.43 -2.98
N ARG A 8 1.34 -8.27 -2.90
CA ARG A 8 1.73 -7.21 -1.97
C ARG A 8 1.19 -7.55 -0.59
N LEU A 9 2.10 -7.90 0.33
CA LEU A 9 1.77 -8.29 1.70
C LEU A 9 2.07 -7.16 2.68
N ALA A 10 1.18 -6.97 3.65
CA ALA A 10 1.38 -5.98 4.70
C ALA A 10 2.58 -6.37 5.58
N ALA A 11 3.55 -5.47 5.68
CA ALA A 11 4.78 -5.65 6.44
C ALA A 11 4.81 -4.78 7.70
N ASP A 12 4.20 -3.60 7.68
CA ASP A 12 4.16 -2.70 8.83
C ASP A 12 3.05 -1.65 8.72
N PHE A 13 2.76 -1.01 9.84
CA PHE A 13 1.88 0.15 9.97
C PHE A 13 2.69 1.33 10.50
N MET A 14 2.68 2.44 9.78
CA MET A 14 3.40 3.67 10.15
C MET A 14 2.41 4.79 10.45
N ALA A 15 2.18 5.07 11.73
CA ALA A 15 1.31 6.17 12.14
C ALA A 15 1.98 7.52 11.89
N VAL A 16 1.18 8.54 11.50
CA VAL A 16 1.65 9.92 11.43
C VAL A 16 1.82 10.50 12.82
N GLU A 17 2.59 11.58 12.94
CA GLU A 17 2.82 12.26 14.21
C GLU A 17 1.50 12.62 14.90
N GLY A 18 1.41 12.36 16.21
CA GLY A 18 0.23 12.63 17.02
C GLY A 18 -0.90 11.62 16.92
N VAL A 19 -0.75 10.56 16.15
CA VAL A 19 -1.71 9.44 16.02
C VAL A 19 -1.18 8.22 16.75
N ASP A 20 -2.03 7.59 17.57
CA ASP A 20 -1.73 6.31 18.18
C ASP A 20 -1.70 5.22 17.08
N ARG A 21 -0.61 4.46 17.05
CA ARG A 21 -0.44 3.35 16.09
C ARG A 21 -1.58 2.32 16.21
N ASN A 22 -2.11 2.10 17.39
CA ASN A 22 -3.23 1.19 17.61
C ASN A 22 -4.52 1.67 16.92
N ASP A 23 -4.76 2.98 16.85
CA ASP A 23 -5.89 3.54 16.10
C ASP A 23 -5.73 3.31 14.59
N LEU A 24 -4.52 3.47 14.07
CA LEU A 24 -4.21 3.14 12.67
C LEU A 24 -4.45 1.66 12.38
N ILE A 25 -3.95 0.77 13.24
CA ILE A 25 -4.11 -0.69 13.09
C ILE A 25 -5.59 -1.06 13.14
N ARG A 26 -6.35 -0.53 14.08
CA ARG A 26 -7.79 -0.75 14.20
C ARG A 26 -8.54 -0.33 12.93
N CYS A 27 -8.31 0.86 12.44
CA CYS A 27 -8.97 1.37 11.24
C CYS A 27 -8.57 0.57 10.00
N ALA A 28 -7.30 0.23 9.84
CA ALA A 28 -6.83 -0.63 8.75
C ALA A 28 -7.48 -2.02 8.80
N ALA A 29 -7.63 -2.61 9.97
CA ALA A 29 -8.32 -3.88 10.17
C ALA A 29 -9.80 -3.80 9.80
N LEU A 30 -10.53 -2.80 10.30
CA LEU A 30 -11.95 -2.58 9.99
C LEU A 30 -12.18 -2.39 8.49
N ALA A 31 -11.35 -1.62 7.83
CA ALA A 31 -11.43 -1.40 6.38
C ALA A 31 -11.06 -2.63 5.54
N SER A 32 -10.46 -3.64 6.16
CA SER A 32 -9.98 -4.85 5.48
C SER A 32 -10.80 -6.10 5.77
N LEU A 33 -11.74 -6.05 6.72
CA LEU A 33 -12.52 -7.23 7.15
C LEU A 33 -13.37 -7.86 6.03
N GLN A 34 -13.85 -7.06 5.09
CA GLN A 34 -14.64 -7.52 3.94
C GLN A 34 -13.86 -7.39 2.62
N ASP A 35 -12.58 -7.05 2.69
CA ASP A 35 -11.70 -6.91 1.53
C ASP A 35 -11.11 -8.29 1.16
N GLU A 36 -11.61 -8.87 0.08
CA GLU A 36 -11.20 -10.19 -0.42
C GLU A 36 -9.86 -10.17 -1.18
N THR A 37 -9.27 -9.01 -1.40
CA THR A 37 -7.98 -8.89 -2.08
C THR A 37 -6.83 -9.48 -1.24
N PRO A 38 -5.74 -9.94 -1.86
CA PRO A 38 -4.55 -10.39 -1.12
C PRO A 38 -3.99 -9.32 -0.18
N GLU A 39 -4.02 -8.06 -0.60
CA GLU A 39 -3.59 -6.90 0.20
C GLU A 39 -4.48 -6.70 1.44
N GLY A 40 -5.80 -6.78 1.27
CA GLY A 40 -6.77 -6.66 2.35
C GLY A 40 -6.63 -7.79 3.36
N LYS A 41 -6.57 -9.03 2.90
CA LYS A 41 -6.38 -10.22 3.75
C LYS A 41 -5.07 -10.15 4.53
N SER A 42 -3.98 -9.75 3.88
CA SER A 42 -2.67 -9.59 4.51
C SER A 42 -2.66 -8.46 5.55
N THR A 43 -3.34 -7.35 5.27
CA THR A 43 -3.47 -6.23 6.22
C THR A 43 -4.21 -6.67 7.48
N LEU A 44 -5.31 -7.39 7.33
CA LEU A 44 -6.08 -7.93 8.46
C LEU A 44 -5.26 -8.94 9.27
N GLU A 45 -4.54 -9.84 8.59
CA GLU A 45 -3.69 -10.83 9.25
C GLU A 45 -2.59 -10.16 10.07
N LEU A 46 -1.91 -9.15 9.54
CA LEU A 46 -0.90 -8.40 10.28
C LEU A 46 -1.50 -7.68 11.49
N ALA A 47 -2.66 -7.04 11.34
CA ALA A 47 -3.36 -6.39 12.45
C ALA A 47 -3.69 -7.39 13.57
N ARG A 48 -4.18 -8.59 13.23
CA ARG A 48 -4.47 -9.66 14.20
C ARG A 48 -3.22 -10.13 14.94
N ARG A 49 -2.11 -10.31 14.22
CA ARG A 49 -0.82 -10.66 14.85
C ARG A 49 -0.32 -9.59 15.82
N LEU A 50 -0.65 -8.34 15.58
CA LEU A 50 -0.31 -7.22 16.45
C LEU A 50 -1.32 -6.99 17.59
N GLY A 51 -2.30 -7.88 17.75
CA GLY A 51 -3.22 -7.89 18.87
C GLY A 51 -4.55 -7.18 18.63
N ASP A 52 -4.81 -6.69 17.42
CA ASP A 52 -6.12 -6.11 17.09
C ASP A 52 -7.18 -7.21 16.96
N ASN A 53 -8.33 -7.02 17.60
CA ASN A 53 -9.48 -7.91 17.56
C ASN A 53 -10.76 -7.21 17.10
N SER A 54 -10.63 -6.09 16.38
CA SER A 54 -11.77 -5.30 15.92
C SER A 54 -12.69 -6.11 15.04
N ALA A 55 -14.00 -5.88 15.20
CA ALA A 55 -15.05 -6.48 14.41
C ALA A 55 -15.99 -5.40 13.88
N LEU A 56 -16.64 -5.68 12.75
CA LEU A 56 -17.64 -4.77 12.20
C LEU A 56 -18.94 -4.89 12.99
N SER A 57 -19.56 -3.74 13.26
CA SER A 57 -20.92 -3.66 13.78
C SER A 57 -21.94 -3.99 12.69
N ASP A 58 -23.10 -4.51 13.09
CA ASP A 58 -24.23 -4.71 12.17
C ASP A 58 -24.59 -3.38 11.50
N GLY A 59 -24.84 -3.42 10.19
CA GLY A 59 -25.12 -2.22 9.39
C GLY A 59 -23.89 -1.50 8.83
N SER A 60 -22.68 -2.03 9.03
CA SER A 60 -21.47 -1.55 8.36
C SER A 60 -21.56 -1.83 6.85
N GLN A 61 -21.15 -0.87 6.05
CA GLN A 61 -21.16 -0.97 4.59
C GLN A 61 -19.74 -0.95 4.03
N PHE A 62 -19.35 -2.02 3.35
CA PHE A 62 -18.07 -2.09 2.65
C PHE A 62 -18.09 -1.22 1.39
N ILE A 63 -17.01 -0.48 1.18
CA ILE A 63 -16.76 0.34 -0.01
C ILE A 63 -15.67 -0.34 -0.82
N GLU A 64 -16.05 -0.87 -1.98
CA GLU A 64 -15.13 -1.54 -2.87
C GLU A 64 -14.16 -0.56 -3.55
N PHE A 65 -12.96 -1.07 -3.85
CA PHE A 65 -11.98 -0.33 -4.61
C PHE A 65 -12.46 -0.09 -6.05
N THR A 66 -12.33 1.13 -6.53
CA THR A 66 -12.54 1.46 -7.95
C THR A 66 -11.31 2.17 -8.53
N ALA A 67 -11.11 2.05 -9.83
CA ALA A 67 -10.01 2.73 -10.53
C ALA A 67 -10.17 4.26 -10.48
N GLN A 68 -11.40 4.76 -10.37
CA GLN A 68 -11.69 6.19 -10.26
C GLN A 68 -11.33 6.76 -8.89
N THR A 69 -11.74 6.07 -7.82
CA THR A 69 -11.49 6.53 -6.45
C THR A 69 -10.13 6.14 -5.94
N ARG A 70 -9.58 5.02 -6.40
CA ARG A 70 -8.31 4.41 -5.95
C ARG A 70 -8.25 4.21 -4.44
N MET A 71 -9.41 3.96 -3.83
CA MET A 71 -9.54 3.68 -2.40
C MET A 71 -10.66 2.67 -2.15
N SER A 72 -10.57 1.97 -1.04
CA SER A 72 -11.60 1.10 -0.47
C SER A 72 -11.81 1.44 1.01
N GLY A 73 -12.78 0.86 1.65
CA GLY A 73 -12.99 1.11 3.07
C GLY A 73 -14.31 0.61 3.60
N VAL A 74 -14.76 1.20 4.68
CA VAL A 74 -16.01 0.85 5.34
C VAL A 74 -16.68 2.09 5.90
N ASP A 75 -18.00 2.15 5.77
CA ASP A 75 -18.86 3.11 6.45
C ASP A 75 -19.50 2.40 7.64
N LEU A 76 -19.22 2.88 8.86
CA LEU A 76 -19.78 2.32 10.08
C LEU A 76 -21.17 2.91 10.36
N PRO A 77 -22.05 2.18 11.08
CA PRO A 77 -23.41 2.66 11.35
C PRO A 77 -23.48 3.93 12.20
N ASN A 78 -22.42 4.26 12.93
CA ASN A 78 -22.31 5.52 13.70
C ASN A 78 -21.91 6.73 12.85
N GLY A 79 -21.78 6.58 11.53
CA GLY A 79 -21.37 7.64 10.59
C GLY A 79 -19.87 7.77 10.37
N THR A 80 -19.04 6.98 11.05
CA THR A 80 -17.59 6.96 10.83
C THR A 80 -17.27 6.34 9.47
N LYS A 81 -16.43 7.03 8.69
CA LYS A 81 -15.98 6.59 7.37
C LYS A 81 -14.49 6.31 7.41
N ILE A 82 -14.11 5.07 7.15
CA ILE A 82 -12.70 4.64 7.08
C ILE A 82 -12.35 4.38 5.61
N ARG A 83 -11.22 4.92 5.17
CA ARG A 83 -10.71 4.72 3.80
C ARG A 83 -9.24 4.33 3.84
N LYS A 84 -8.86 3.45 2.92
CA LYS A 84 -7.47 3.09 2.63
C LYS A 84 -7.24 3.08 1.13
N GLY A 85 -6.11 3.58 0.68
CA GLY A 85 -5.80 3.65 -0.75
C GLY A 85 -4.57 4.46 -1.09
N ALA A 86 -4.46 4.82 -2.36
CA ALA A 86 -3.37 5.64 -2.85
C ALA A 86 -3.30 6.98 -2.11
N SER A 87 -2.10 7.42 -1.75
CA SER A 87 -1.90 8.60 -0.90
C SER A 87 -2.53 9.86 -1.49
N ASP A 88 -2.35 10.12 -2.79
CA ASP A 88 -2.93 11.26 -3.49
C ASP A 88 -4.47 11.26 -3.46
N SER A 89 -5.08 10.07 -3.61
CA SER A 89 -6.54 9.92 -3.55
C SER A 89 -7.09 10.16 -2.14
N ILE A 90 -6.43 9.62 -1.12
CA ILE A 90 -6.82 9.83 0.29
C ILE A 90 -6.60 11.28 0.70
N GLU A 91 -5.50 11.92 0.29
CA GLU A 91 -5.26 13.33 0.57
C GLU A 91 -6.37 14.23 -0.03
N LYS A 92 -6.74 13.96 -1.29
CA LYS A 92 -7.85 14.69 -1.94
C LYS A 92 -9.15 14.49 -1.16
N TYR A 93 -9.49 13.25 -0.84
CA TYR A 93 -10.69 12.89 -0.09
C TYR A 93 -10.76 13.61 1.28
N VAL A 94 -9.65 13.60 2.03
CA VAL A 94 -9.58 14.27 3.34
C VAL A 94 -9.70 15.78 3.21
N LYS A 95 -9.07 16.40 2.20
CA LYS A 95 -9.21 17.85 1.93
C LYS A 95 -10.65 18.24 1.57
N GLU A 96 -11.34 17.44 0.78
CA GLU A 96 -12.76 17.65 0.42
C GLU A 96 -13.67 17.59 1.65
N LEU A 97 -13.30 16.83 2.68
CA LEU A 97 -13.98 16.79 3.97
C LEU A 97 -13.51 17.87 4.97
N GLY A 98 -12.70 18.82 4.52
CA GLY A 98 -12.19 19.91 5.36
C GLY A 98 -11.04 19.52 6.30
N GLY A 99 -10.44 18.36 6.11
CA GLY A 99 -9.30 17.91 6.89
C GLY A 99 -7.96 18.48 6.42
N LYS A 100 -6.95 18.32 7.27
CA LYS A 100 -5.57 18.74 6.99
C LYS A 100 -4.69 17.53 6.70
N ILE A 101 -3.68 17.72 5.87
CA ILE A 101 -2.70 16.69 5.56
C ILE A 101 -1.55 16.79 6.57
N PRO A 102 -1.21 15.68 7.27
CA PRO A 102 -0.08 15.65 8.19
C PRO A 102 1.24 15.98 7.48
N SER A 103 2.08 16.78 8.13
CA SER A 103 3.34 17.24 7.54
C SER A 103 4.34 16.12 7.29
N ASP A 104 4.28 15.03 8.05
CA ASP A 104 5.16 13.87 7.95
C ASP A 104 4.64 12.74 7.03
N LEU A 105 3.44 12.92 6.44
CA LEU A 105 2.85 11.89 5.54
C LEU A 105 3.75 11.59 4.34
N ASN A 106 4.21 12.63 3.65
CA ASN A 106 5.05 12.47 2.46
C ASN A 106 6.38 11.78 2.77
N GLU A 107 6.97 12.05 3.93
CA GLU A 107 8.19 11.38 4.39
C GLU A 107 7.96 9.88 4.57
N LYS A 108 6.86 9.48 5.21
CA LYS A 108 6.51 8.07 5.41
C LYS A 108 6.20 7.35 4.11
N VAL A 109 5.45 7.99 3.21
CA VAL A 109 5.17 7.47 1.86
C VAL A 109 6.48 7.28 1.07
N ALA A 110 7.36 8.27 1.06
CA ALA A 110 8.64 8.21 0.37
C ALA A 110 9.56 7.12 0.96
N LYS A 111 9.57 6.96 2.28
CA LYS A 111 10.32 5.90 2.96
C LYS A 111 9.89 4.51 2.50
N ILE A 112 8.59 4.23 2.46
CA ILE A 112 8.06 2.95 1.99
C ILE A 112 8.43 2.72 0.53
N SER A 113 8.25 3.71 -0.33
CA SER A 113 8.61 3.62 -1.75
C SER A 113 10.11 3.37 -1.95
N SER A 114 10.97 4.01 -1.17
CA SER A 114 12.42 3.81 -1.21
C SER A 114 12.86 2.41 -0.78
N LEU A 115 12.05 1.73 0.04
CA LEU A 115 12.23 0.34 0.43
C LEU A 115 11.67 -0.67 -0.60
N GLY A 116 11.17 -0.19 -1.74
CA GLY A 116 10.53 -1.03 -2.76
C GLY A 116 9.11 -1.44 -2.42
N GLY A 117 8.50 -0.83 -1.40
CA GLY A 117 7.15 -1.09 -0.98
C GLY A 117 6.10 -0.23 -1.68
N THR A 118 4.85 -0.57 -1.46
CA THR A 118 3.69 0.22 -1.87
C THR A 118 3.04 0.81 -0.63
N PRO A 119 2.92 2.14 -0.52
CA PRO A 119 2.23 2.78 0.58
C PRO A 119 0.73 2.82 0.33
N LEU A 120 -0.08 2.41 1.31
CA LEU A 120 -1.52 2.68 1.35
C LEU A 120 -1.81 3.61 2.52
N THR A 121 -2.34 4.78 2.25
CA THR A 121 -2.74 5.74 3.27
C THR A 121 -4.10 5.39 3.85
N VAL A 122 -4.23 5.51 5.16
CA VAL A 122 -5.46 5.23 5.91
C VAL A 122 -6.01 6.50 6.52
N SER A 123 -7.31 6.73 6.34
CA SER A 123 -8.03 7.86 6.96
C SER A 123 -9.25 7.39 7.74
N GLU A 124 -9.58 8.12 8.79
CA GLU A 124 -10.83 8.03 9.54
C GLU A 124 -11.51 9.39 9.46
N ASN A 125 -12.68 9.47 8.82
CA ASN A 125 -13.37 10.72 8.53
C ASN A 125 -12.45 11.69 7.74
N ASN A 126 -12.24 12.90 8.26
CA ASN A 126 -11.37 13.91 7.65
C ASN A 126 -9.92 13.91 8.17
N ARG A 127 -9.49 12.83 8.81
CA ARG A 127 -8.17 12.72 9.43
C ARG A 127 -7.37 11.55 8.84
N ILE A 128 -6.15 11.82 8.41
CA ILE A 128 -5.19 10.77 8.03
C ILE A 128 -4.54 10.21 9.29
N LEU A 129 -4.53 8.88 9.42
CA LEU A 129 -3.96 8.18 10.57
C LEU A 129 -2.53 7.69 10.32
N GLY A 130 -2.23 7.34 9.08
CA GLY A 130 -0.91 6.82 8.73
C GLY A 130 -0.93 6.02 7.44
N VAL A 131 0.06 5.15 7.29
CA VAL A 131 0.34 4.41 6.06
C VAL A 131 0.56 2.94 6.36
N ILE A 132 0.00 2.08 5.51
CA ILE A 132 0.29 0.64 5.49
C ILE A 132 1.46 0.42 4.53
N TYR A 133 2.49 -0.26 5.01
CA TYR A 133 3.61 -0.71 4.20
C TYR A 133 3.29 -2.08 3.58
N LEU A 134 3.03 -2.10 2.27
CA LEU A 134 2.87 -3.34 1.50
C LEU A 134 4.18 -3.65 0.77
N LYS A 135 4.66 -4.88 0.90
CA LYS A 135 5.89 -5.33 0.26
C LYS A 135 5.60 -6.46 -0.72
N ASP A 136 6.06 -6.30 -1.96
CA ASP A 136 6.13 -7.39 -2.94
C ASP A 136 7.54 -7.99 -2.92
N THR A 137 7.64 -9.29 -3.12
CA THR A 137 8.91 -10.01 -3.06
C THR A 137 9.35 -10.38 -4.46
N VAL A 138 10.61 -10.07 -4.79
CA VAL A 138 11.27 -10.53 -6.02
C VAL A 138 11.41 -12.05 -5.97
N LYS A 139 11.09 -12.73 -7.05
CA LYS A 139 11.20 -14.19 -7.16
C LYS A 139 12.67 -14.62 -7.02
N PRO A 140 12.96 -15.68 -6.26
CA PRO A 140 14.34 -16.16 -6.11
C PRO A 140 14.95 -16.55 -7.47
N GLY A 141 16.25 -16.33 -7.62
CA GLY A 141 17.00 -16.66 -8.83
C GLY A 141 16.81 -15.68 -10.00
N MET A 142 16.07 -14.59 -9.83
CA MET A 142 15.88 -13.60 -10.91
C MET A 142 17.18 -12.88 -11.25
N ALA A 143 17.95 -12.47 -10.25
CA ALA A 143 19.22 -11.79 -10.47
C ALA A 143 20.20 -12.65 -11.29
N GLU A 144 20.32 -13.93 -10.97
CA GLU A 144 21.16 -14.89 -11.72
C GLU A 144 20.68 -15.05 -13.16
N ARG A 145 19.38 -15.10 -13.39
CA ARG A 145 18.80 -15.20 -14.74
C ARG A 145 19.13 -13.97 -15.59
N PHE A 146 19.01 -12.78 -15.02
CA PHE A 146 19.34 -11.54 -15.72
C PHE A 146 20.86 -11.41 -15.95
N GLU A 147 21.67 -11.89 -15.03
CA GLU A 147 23.13 -11.95 -15.22
C GLU A 147 23.53 -12.88 -16.37
N ARG A 148 22.90 -14.05 -16.48
CA ARG A 148 23.11 -14.96 -17.63
C ARG A 148 22.70 -14.34 -18.97
N LEU A 149 21.57 -13.61 -19.01
CA LEU A 149 21.14 -12.89 -20.19
C LEU A 149 22.16 -11.79 -20.57
N ARG A 150 22.67 -11.07 -19.59
CA ARG A 150 23.71 -10.06 -19.79
C ARG A 150 25.01 -10.65 -20.33
N ALA A 151 25.40 -11.82 -19.86
CA ALA A 151 26.61 -12.52 -20.31
C ALA A 151 26.56 -12.90 -21.78
N ILE A 152 25.38 -13.10 -22.38
CA ILE A 152 25.18 -13.35 -23.82
C ILE A 152 24.79 -12.11 -24.60
N GLY A 153 24.97 -10.91 -24.01
CA GLY A 153 24.76 -9.63 -24.68
C GLY A 153 23.33 -9.10 -24.69
N ILE A 154 22.40 -9.73 -23.94
CA ILE A 154 21.01 -9.28 -23.82
C ILE A 154 20.88 -8.32 -22.65
N LYS A 155 20.36 -7.11 -22.92
CA LYS A 155 19.97 -6.14 -21.89
C LYS A 155 18.49 -6.33 -21.51
N THR A 156 18.20 -6.23 -20.24
CA THR A 156 16.84 -6.38 -19.70
C THR A 156 16.35 -5.07 -19.10
N ILE A 157 15.13 -4.69 -19.45
CA ILE A 157 14.47 -3.48 -18.92
C ILE A 157 13.14 -3.89 -18.29
N MET A 158 12.95 -3.50 -17.03
CA MET A 158 11.70 -3.70 -16.30
C MET A 158 10.72 -2.57 -16.64
N CYS A 159 9.52 -2.92 -17.09
CA CYS A 159 8.40 -1.98 -17.21
C CYS A 159 7.40 -2.23 -16.07
N THR A 160 7.02 -1.19 -15.37
CA THR A 160 6.12 -1.29 -14.22
C THR A 160 5.20 -0.07 -14.12
N GLY A 161 3.99 -0.27 -13.58
CA GLY A 161 3.08 0.81 -13.21
C GLY A 161 3.41 1.49 -11.88
N ASP A 162 4.41 0.99 -11.12
CA ASP A 162 4.83 1.57 -9.86
C ASP A 162 5.48 2.94 -10.04
N ASN A 163 5.55 3.71 -8.95
CA ASN A 163 6.28 4.98 -8.94
C ASN A 163 7.80 4.76 -9.13
N PRO A 164 8.56 5.81 -9.55
CA PRO A 164 9.99 5.68 -9.84
C PRO A 164 10.84 5.16 -8.68
N LEU A 165 10.54 5.53 -7.43
CA LEU A 165 11.31 5.09 -6.25
C LEU A 165 11.14 3.59 -6.01
N THR A 166 9.91 3.10 -6.03
CA THR A 166 9.61 1.66 -5.92
C THR A 166 10.22 0.88 -7.07
N ALA A 167 10.06 1.38 -8.30
CA ALA A 167 10.62 0.77 -9.51
C ALA A 167 12.15 0.65 -9.44
N ALA A 168 12.85 1.70 -9.04
CA ALA A 168 14.30 1.70 -8.90
C ALA A 168 14.79 0.66 -7.90
N THR A 169 14.12 0.55 -6.75
CA THR A 169 14.50 -0.41 -5.70
C THR A 169 14.29 -1.86 -6.17
N ILE A 170 13.14 -2.15 -6.79
CA ILE A 170 12.85 -3.49 -7.32
C ILE A 170 13.80 -3.85 -8.46
N ALA A 171 14.08 -2.92 -9.36
CA ALA A 171 15.02 -3.12 -10.47
C ALA A 171 16.43 -3.46 -9.97
N LYS A 172 16.89 -2.76 -8.95
CA LYS A 172 18.19 -3.03 -8.30
C LYS A 172 18.22 -4.41 -7.63
N GLU A 173 17.17 -4.75 -6.87
CA GLU A 173 17.05 -6.05 -6.20
C GLU A 173 16.98 -7.20 -7.20
N ALA A 174 16.23 -7.04 -8.29
CA ALA A 174 16.10 -8.02 -9.35
C ALA A 174 17.34 -8.16 -10.24
N GLY A 175 18.21 -7.14 -10.29
CA GLY A 175 19.41 -7.15 -11.11
C GLY A 175 19.18 -6.89 -12.60
N VAL A 176 18.10 -6.19 -12.97
CA VAL A 176 17.87 -5.76 -14.36
C VAL A 176 18.76 -4.57 -14.73
N ASP A 177 18.96 -4.35 -16.06
CA ASP A 177 19.83 -3.29 -16.55
C ASP A 177 19.21 -1.89 -16.51
N GLY A 178 17.88 -1.82 -16.52
CA GLY A 178 17.14 -0.56 -16.45
C GLY A 178 15.67 -0.77 -16.14
N PHE A 179 14.95 0.33 -15.95
CA PHE A 179 13.51 0.29 -15.72
C PHE A 179 12.80 1.48 -16.34
N ILE A 180 11.50 1.29 -16.60
CA ILE A 180 10.55 2.33 -16.96
C ILE A 180 9.40 2.24 -15.95
N ALA A 181 9.20 3.31 -15.20
CA ALA A 181 8.16 3.43 -14.19
C ALA A 181 6.88 4.07 -14.75
N GLU A 182 5.80 4.01 -13.98
CA GLU A 182 4.52 4.67 -14.31
C GLU A 182 3.96 4.29 -15.69
N CYS A 183 4.31 3.09 -16.17
CA CYS A 183 3.78 2.56 -17.43
C CYS A 183 2.27 2.37 -17.32
N LYS A 184 1.56 2.86 -18.32
CA LYS A 184 0.13 2.55 -18.52
C LYS A 184 0.01 1.46 -19.58
N PRO A 185 -0.99 0.57 -19.46
CA PRO A 185 -1.30 -0.42 -20.49
C PRO A 185 -1.76 0.22 -21.80
#